data_22df1081b31feb0cf5784e2c2e622946
#
_entry.id   22df1081b31feb0cf5784e2c2e622946
#
_cell.length_a   1.000
_cell.length_b   1.000
_cell.length_c   1.000
_cell.angle_alpha   90.00
_cell.angle_beta   90.00
_cell.angle_gamma   90.00
#
_symmetry.space_group_name_H-M   'P 1'
#
loop_
_entity.id
_entity.type
_entity.pdbx_description
1 polymer ?
#
loop_
_entity_poly.entity_id
_entity_poly.type
_entity_poly.pdbx_seq_one_letter_code
_entity_poly.pdbx_strand_id
1 'polypeptide(L)'
;MKICFVTKERLSEFWERTGGEDADLIFFPLFDDVTVSYERELKGETAYFEDVALLSKACGCTVVCGYNTSTRGIVRSSAVVAENGRILGVSDALSSIDGTRNCGAFLKVYETGAGRIGVAVAEDAYFPEVLRTLAACGSDFVL
;
A
#
# COMPACT_ATOMS: atom_id res chain seq x y z
N MET A 1 -10.60 13.01 -11.01
CA MET A 1 -9.61 12.10 -10.42
C MET A 1 -9.14 11.11 -11.47
N LYS A 2 -7.83 11.02 -11.66
CA LYS A 2 -7.17 10.11 -12.61
C LYS A 2 -6.37 9.07 -11.81
N ILE A 3 -6.70 7.78 -11.98
CA ILE A 3 -6.06 6.67 -11.28
C ILE A 3 -5.26 5.85 -12.29
N CYS A 4 -3.99 5.61 -12.00
CA CYS A 4 -3.14 4.71 -12.75
C CYS A 4 -3.04 3.37 -12.02
N PHE A 5 -3.56 2.29 -12.63
CA PHE A 5 -3.40 0.93 -12.12
C PHE A 5 -2.21 0.26 -12.78
N VAL A 6 -1.22 -0.11 -11.99
CA VAL A 6 -0.04 -0.85 -12.44
C VAL A 6 -0.29 -2.33 -12.19
N THR A 7 -0.29 -3.15 -13.24
CA THR A 7 -0.71 -4.57 -13.12
C THR A 7 0.43 -5.58 -13.15
N LYS A 8 1.57 -5.24 -13.73
CA LYS A 8 2.67 -6.21 -13.93
C LYS A 8 4.06 -5.68 -13.64
N GLU A 9 4.24 -4.36 -13.61
CA GLU A 9 5.56 -3.75 -13.42
C GLU A 9 5.89 -3.62 -11.93
N ARG A 10 7.15 -3.80 -11.58
CA ARG A 10 7.68 -3.43 -10.28
C ARG A 10 7.83 -1.92 -10.18
N LEU A 11 7.92 -1.41 -8.97
CA LEU A 11 8.03 0.03 -8.72
C LEU A 11 9.25 0.65 -9.44
N SER A 12 10.39 -0.03 -9.44
CA SER A 12 11.60 0.42 -10.13
C SER A 12 11.43 0.47 -11.65
N GLU A 13 10.82 -0.55 -12.25
CA GLU A 13 10.55 -0.62 -13.70
C GLU A 13 9.57 0.48 -14.13
N PHE A 14 8.51 0.69 -13.34
CA PHE A 14 7.55 1.76 -13.57
C PHE A 14 8.23 3.13 -13.53
N TRP A 15 9.09 3.36 -12.53
CA TRP A 15 9.81 4.62 -12.38
C TRP A 15 10.72 4.93 -13.57
N GLU A 16 11.51 3.94 -14.00
CA GLU A 16 12.41 4.08 -15.16
C GLU A 16 11.65 4.39 -16.46
N ARG A 17 10.46 3.79 -16.63
CA ARG A 17 9.67 3.93 -17.85
C ARG A 17 8.93 5.28 -17.94
N THR A 18 8.35 5.72 -16.83
CA THR A 18 7.37 6.82 -16.88
C THR A 18 7.98 8.21 -16.68
N GLY A 19 9.08 8.33 -15.95
CA GLY A 19 9.63 9.64 -15.57
C GLY A 19 8.65 10.56 -14.80
N GLY A 20 7.48 10.05 -14.50
CA GLY A 20 6.35 10.71 -13.83
C GLY A 20 5.06 10.52 -14.62
N GLU A 21 4.04 9.95 -13.99
CA GLU A 21 2.71 9.76 -14.58
C GLU A 21 1.81 10.91 -14.14
N ASP A 22 1.05 11.50 -15.08
CA ASP A 22 0.04 12.49 -14.76
C ASP A 22 -1.20 11.79 -14.18
N ALA A 23 -1.16 11.48 -12.89
CA ALA A 23 -2.23 10.84 -12.16
C ALA A 23 -2.36 11.43 -10.76
N ASP A 24 -3.57 11.40 -10.20
CA ASP A 24 -3.82 11.79 -8.81
C ASP A 24 -3.45 10.66 -7.84
N LEU A 25 -3.53 9.41 -8.32
CA LEU A 25 -3.23 8.21 -7.58
C LEU A 25 -2.59 7.14 -8.48
N ILE A 26 -1.53 6.51 -7.98
CA ILE A 26 -0.91 5.34 -8.60
C ILE A 26 -1.09 4.15 -7.66
N PHE A 27 -1.65 3.07 -8.19
CA PHE A 27 -1.93 1.86 -7.43
C PHE A 27 -1.13 0.68 -7.99
N PHE A 28 -0.26 0.10 -7.16
CA PHE A 28 0.48 -1.12 -7.43
C PHE A 28 -0.17 -2.33 -6.78
N PRO A 29 -0.04 -3.52 -7.38
CA PRO A 29 -0.54 -4.76 -6.79
C PRO A 29 0.23 -5.14 -5.51
N LEU A 30 -0.23 -6.18 -4.84
CA LEU A 30 0.52 -6.85 -3.80
C LEU A 30 1.65 -7.69 -4.44
N PHE A 31 2.90 -7.37 -4.12
CA PHE A 31 4.07 -8.14 -4.52
C PHE A 31 4.33 -9.27 -3.52
N ASP A 32 3.73 -10.43 -3.76
CA ASP A 32 3.81 -11.59 -2.86
C ASP A 32 5.22 -12.20 -2.75
N ASP A 33 6.06 -11.97 -3.74
CA ASP A 33 7.45 -12.44 -3.79
C ASP A 33 8.42 -11.54 -2.99
N VAL A 34 7.94 -10.41 -2.48
CA VAL A 34 8.75 -9.47 -1.71
C VAL A 34 8.27 -9.44 -0.26
N THR A 35 9.19 -9.70 0.66
CA THR A 35 8.95 -9.51 2.10
C THR A 35 9.86 -8.39 2.63
N VAL A 36 9.24 -7.30 3.03
CA VAL A 36 9.92 -6.12 3.58
C VAL A 36 10.08 -6.30 5.08
N SER A 37 11.33 -6.39 5.55
CA SER A 37 11.62 -6.44 6.99
C SER A 37 11.70 -5.03 7.55
N TYR A 38 10.88 -4.71 8.55
CA TYR A 38 10.94 -3.42 9.24
C TYR A 38 12.31 -3.17 9.88
N GLU A 39 12.94 -4.21 10.43
CA GLU A 39 14.27 -4.09 11.04
C GLU A 39 15.33 -3.70 10.03
N ARG A 40 15.26 -4.23 8.81
CA ARG A 40 16.21 -3.91 7.73
C ARG A 40 15.96 -2.53 7.14
N GLU A 41 14.68 -2.15 6.96
CA GLU A 41 14.30 -0.80 6.54
C GLU A 41 14.82 0.25 7.54
N LEU A 42 14.61 0.04 8.84
CA LEU A 42 15.08 0.97 9.89
C LEU A 42 16.60 1.10 9.96
N LYS A 43 17.33 0.05 9.55
CA LYS A 43 18.81 0.09 9.47
C LYS A 43 19.32 0.68 8.15
N GLY A 44 18.41 0.97 7.20
CA GLY A 44 18.79 1.40 5.85
C GLY A 44 19.42 0.32 4.98
N GLU A 45 19.21 -0.96 5.32
CA GLU A 45 19.68 -2.10 4.53
C GLU A 45 18.79 -2.35 3.30
N THR A 46 17.52 -1.94 3.36
CA THR A 46 16.55 -1.96 2.27
C THR A 46 15.81 -0.62 2.24
N ALA A 47 15.19 -0.28 1.10
CA ALA A 47 14.58 1.03 0.87
C ALA A 47 13.20 0.91 0.19
N TYR A 48 12.47 -0.17 0.38
CA TYR A 48 11.18 -0.39 -0.29
C TYR A 48 10.15 0.70 0.04
N PHE A 49 10.03 1.06 1.32
CA PHE A 49 9.10 2.10 1.74
C PHE A 49 9.58 3.49 1.32
N GLU A 50 10.89 3.72 1.39
CA GLU A 50 11.49 4.96 0.91
C GLU A 50 11.26 5.14 -0.59
N ASP A 51 11.40 4.09 -1.39
CA ASP A 51 11.16 4.12 -2.84
C ASP A 51 9.70 4.49 -3.16
N VAL A 52 8.71 3.95 -2.40
CA VAL A 52 7.30 4.35 -2.54
C VAL A 52 7.11 5.83 -2.23
N ALA A 53 7.73 6.31 -1.16
CA ALA A 53 7.66 7.73 -0.79
C ALA A 53 8.32 8.63 -1.85
N LEU A 54 9.50 8.26 -2.34
CA LEU A 54 10.20 9.01 -3.38
C LEU A 54 9.41 9.05 -4.69
N LEU A 55 8.79 7.93 -5.09
CA LEU A 55 7.92 7.91 -6.27
C LEU A 55 6.74 8.87 -6.09
N SER A 56 6.09 8.87 -4.92
CA SER A 56 4.97 9.77 -4.65
C SER A 56 5.38 11.25 -4.75
N LYS A 57 6.61 11.56 -4.36
CA LYS A 57 7.17 12.90 -4.50
C LYS A 57 7.47 13.26 -5.96
N ALA A 58 8.06 12.33 -6.70
CA ALA A 58 8.43 12.55 -8.10
C ALA A 58 7.19 12.76 -9.00
N CYS A 59 6.12 12.00 -8.75
CA CYS A 59 4.87 12.11 -9.49
C CYS A 59 3.91 13.18 -8.93
N GLY A 60 4.17 13.70 -7.72
CA GLY A 60 3.28 14.66 -7.06
C GLY A 60 1.89 14.11 -6.74
N CYS A 61 1.77 12.81 -6.49
CA CYS A 61 0.50 12.11 -6.33
C CYS A 61 0.52 11.15 -5.13
N THR A 62 -0.63 10.55 -4.82
CA THR A 62 -0.73 9.45 -3.87
C THR A 62 -0.24 8.15 -4.52
N VAL A 63 0.57 7.38 -3.81
CA VAL A 63 1.03 6.05 -4.25
C VAL A 63 0.63 5.01 -3.21
N VAL A 64 0.01 3.93 -3.68
CA VAL A 64 -0.35 2.77 -2.86
C VAL A 64 0.36 1.54 -3.44
N CYS A 65 1.08 0.81 -2.60
CA CYS A 65 1.86 -0.35 -3.02
C CYS A 65 1.75 -1.48 -1.99
N GLY A 66 1.45 -2.69 -2.45
CA GLY A 66 1.33 -3.87 -1.60
C GLY A 66 2.65 -4.63 -1.47
N TYR A 67 2.98 -5.04 -0.24
CA TYR A 67 4.12 -5.90 0.10
C TYR A 67 3.75 -6.87 1.21
N ASN A 68 4.41 -8.03 1.25
CA ASN A 68 4.50 -8.74 2.51
C ASN A 68 5.44 -7.98 3.45
N THR A 69 5.09 -7.86 4.71
CA THR A 69 5.93 -7.21 5.72
C THR A 69 6.32 -8.20 6.81
N SER A 70 7.47 -8.01 7.40
CA SER A 70 7.95 -8.85 8.49
C SER A 70 8.45 -8.00 9.65
N THR A 71 8.03 -8.36 10.86
CA THR A 71 8.51 -7.79 12.12
C THR A 71 8.74 -8.91 13.10
N ARG A 72 9.98 -9.12 13.53
CA ARG A 72 10.36 -10.19 14.47
C ARG A 72 9.84 -11.57 14.07
N GLY A 73 9.89 -11.88 12.78
CA GLY A 73 9.42 -13.15 12.21
C GLY A 73 7.90 -13.26 12.00
N ILE A 74 7.13 -12.25 12.39
CA ILE A 74 5.69 -12.18 12.13
C ILE A 74 5.49 -11.59 10.71
N VAL A 75 4.93 -12.36 9.81
CA VAL A 75 4.70 -11.97 8.41
C VAL A 75 3.24 -11.61 8.18
N ARG A 76 3.00 -10.46 7.54
CA ARG A 76 1.68 -9.97 7.16
C ARG A 76 1.66 -9.57 5.69
N SER A 77 0.48 -9.64 5.07
CA SER A 77 0.23 -8.93 3.82
C SER A 77 -0.13 -7.49 4.15
N SER A 78 0.52 -6.52 3.52
CA SER A 78 0.40 -5.12 3.89
C SER A 78 0.35 -4.23 2.67
N ALA A 79 -0.22 -3.03 2.82
CA ALA A 79 -0.17 -1.99 1.80
C ALA A 79 0.39 -0.70 2.40
N VAL A 80 1.35 -0.13 1.71
CA VAL A 80 1.97 1.16 2.05
C VAL A 80 1.24 2.25 1.29
N VAL A 81 0.89 3.33 1.97
CA VAL A 81 0.32 4.54 1.38
C VAL A 81 1.29 5.69 1.58
N ALA A 82 1.67 6.34 0.49
CA ALA A 82 2.59 7.47 0.50
C ALA A 82 2.06 8.64 -0.34
N GLU A 83 2.41 9.85 0.05
CA GLU A 83 2.08 11.06 -0.67
C GLU A 83 3.14 12.15 -0.40
N ASN A 84 3.48 12.90 -1.46
CA ASN A 84 4.42 14.02 -1.38
C ASN A 84 5.77 13.68 -0.69
N GLY A 85 6.27 12.48 -0.91
CA GLY A 85 7.53 12.02 -0.34
C GLY A 85 7.44 11.52 1.11
N ARG A 86 6.24 11.31 1.63
CA ARG A 86 6.01 10.84 3.01
C ARG A 86 5.17 9.58 3.03
N ILE A 87 5.54 8.64 3.87
CA ILE A 87 4.69 7.50 4.21
C ILE A 87 3.56 8.00 5.12
N LEU A 88 2.31 7.87 4.67
CA LEU A 88 1.13 8.18 5.48
C LEU A 88 0.83 7.04 6.45
N GLY A 89 1.11 5.82 6.04
CA GLY A 89 1.00 4.65 6.89
C GLY A 89 1.06 3.33 6.13
N VAL A 90 0.93 2.26 6.90
CA VAL A 90 0.86 0.89 6.40
C VAL A 90 -0.42 0.25 6.95
N SER A 91 -1.20 -0.38 6.08
CA SER A 91 -2.36 -1.19 6.42
C SER A 91 -2.03 -2.65 6.29
N ASP A 92 -2.31 -3.44 7.33
CA ASP A 92 -2.14 -4.89 7.30
C ASP A 92 -3.48 -5.56 7.01
N ALA A 93 -3.46 -6.69 6.29
CA ALA A 93 -4.65 -7.51 6.10
C ALA A 93 -5.21 -7.98 7.43
N LEU A 94 -6.52 -7.87 7.63
CA LEU A 94 -7.21 -8.37 8.82
C LEU A 94 -7.55 -9.85 8.72
N SER A 95 -7.53 -10.40 7.51
CA SER A 95 -7.96 -11.77 7.21
C SER A 95 -6.85 -12.55 6.52
N SER A 96 -6.78 -13.84 6.81
CA SER A 96 -5.96 -14.81 6.08
C SER A 96 -6.78 -16.10 5.95
N ILE A 97 -7.26 -16.39 4.74
CA ILE A 97 -8.14 -17.55 4.47
C ILE A 97 -7.37 -18.86 4.63
N ASP A 98 -6.14 -18.88 4.16
CA ASP A 98 -5.28 -20.06 4.23
C ASP A 98 -4.49 -20.18 5.55
N GLY A 99 -4.56 -19.17 6.41
CA GLY A 99 -3.85 -19.12 7.67
C GLY A 99 -2.33 -19.00 7.54
N THR A 100 -1.79 -18.70 6.38
CA THR A 100 -0.34 -18.61 6.13
C THR A 100 0.26 -17.27 6.59
N ARG A 101 -0.56 -16.26 6.77
CA ARG A 101 -0.15 -14.92 7.20
C ARG A 101 -0.76 -14.57 8.55
N ASN A 102 -0.07 -13.72 9.29
CA ASN A 102 -0.62 -13.14 10.52
C ASN A 102 -1.53 -11.97 10.16
N CYS A 103 -2.62 -11.82 10.90
CA CYS A 103 -3.58 -10.75 10.70
C CYS A 103 -3.15 -9.46 11.39
N GLY A 104 -3.54 -8.33 10.82
CA GLY A 104 -3.49 -7.02 11.44
C GLY A 104 -4.62 -6.83 12.47
N ALA A 105 -4.67 -5.65 13.08
CA ALA A 105 -5.65 -5.34 14.13
C ALA A 105 -6.50 -4.10 13.82
N PHE A 106 -6.16 -3.34 12.78
CA PHE A 106 -6.78 -2.03 12.53
C PHE A 106 -7.08 -1.83 11.05
N LEU A 107 -8.26 -1.28 10.78
CA LEU A 107 -8.59 -0.66 9.49
C LEU A 107 -8.18 0.81 9.53
N LYS A 108 -7.68 1.32 8.41
CA LYS A 108 -7.24 2.71 8.28
C LYS A 108 -7.86 3.36 7.06
N VAL A 109 -8.28 4.62 7.23
CA VAL A 109 -8.63 5.53 6.14
C VAL A 109 -7.57 6.62 6.10
N TYR A 110 -7.04 6.88 4.93
CA TYR A 110 -5.98 7.88 4.70
C TYR A 110 -6.58 9.12 4.05
N GLU A 111 -6.28 10.28 4.59
CA GLU A 111 -6.59 11.57 3.95
C GLU A 111 -5.48 11.92 2.98
N THR A 112 -5.82 12.02 1.70
CA THR A 112 -4.87 12.28 0.61
C THR A 112 -5.39 13.34 -0.34
N GLY A 113 -4.53 13.85 -1.21
CA GLY A 113 -4.93 14.75 -2.29
C GLY A 113 -5.90 14.12 -3.30
N ALA A 114 -5.90 12.80 -3.42
CA ALA A 114 -6.85 12.06 -4.25
C ALA A 114 -8.22 11.82 -3.56
N GLY A 115 -8.34 12.14 -2.26
CA GLY A 115 -9.52 11.91 -1.44
C GLY A 115 -9.22 11.05 -0.21
N ARG A 116 -10.26 10.62 0.49
CA ARG A 116 -10.17 9.73 1.66
C ARG A 116 -10.17 8.28 1.19
N ILE A 117 -9.05 7.62 1.33
CA ILE A 117 -8.80 6.27 0.79
C ILE A 117 -8.89 5.24 1.91
N GLY A 118 -9.82 4.28 1.79
CA GLY A 118 -9.79 3.03 2.54
C GLY A 118 -8.91 2.02 1.82
N VAL A 119 -8.17 1.20 2.57
CA VAL A 119 -7.34 0.15 1.96
C VAL A 119 -7.75 -1.20 2.50
N ALA A 120 -8.22 -2.08 1.60
CA ALA A 120 -8.50 -3.49 1.86
C ALA A 120 -7.36 -4.33 1.29
N VAL A 121 -6.63 -5.03 2.15
CA VAL A 121 -5.40 -5.71 1.74
C VAL A 121 -5.69 -7.18 1.46
N ALA A 122 -5.24 -7.65 0.29
CA ALA A 122 -5.32 -9.06 -0.11
C ALA A 122 -6.74 -9.65 0.08
N GLU A 123 -6.88 -10.62 0.98
CA GLU A 123 -8.12 -11.38 1.19
C GLU A 123 -9.23 -10.57 1.86
N ASP A 124 -8.92 -9.40 2.44
CA ASP A 124 -9.91 -8.52 3.07
C ASP A 124 -11.02 -8.10 2.10
N ALA A 125 -10.72 -8.03 0.79
CA ALA A 125 -11.69 -7.73 -0.25
C ALA A 125 -12.83 -8.75 -0.36
N TYR A 126 -12.64 -9.97 0.15
CA TYR A 126 -13.69 -11.01 0.19
C TYR A 126 -14.65 -10.87 1.37
N PHE A 127 -14.35 -9.98 2.32
CA PHE A 127 -15.15 -9.77 3.52
C PHE A 127 -15.93 -8.45 3.43
N PRO A 128 -17.24 -8.49 3.13
CA PRO A 128 -18.06 -7.27 3.01
C PRO A 128 -18.02 -6.38 4.25
N GLU A 129 -17.77 -6.96 5.43
CA GLU A 129 -17.66 -6.24 6.71
C GLU A 129 -16.49 -5.26 6.70
N VAL A 130 -15.37 -5.64 6.10
CA VAL A 130 -14.19 -4.77 5.96
C VAL A 130 -14.54 -3.56 5.11
N LEU A 131 -15.12 -3.79 3.94
CA LEU A 131 -15.50 -2.72 3.00
C LEU A 131 -16.56 -1.78 3.61
N ARG A 132 -17.57 -2.34 4.29
CA ARG A 132 -18.61 -1.55 4.99
C ARG A 132 -18.02 -0.71 6.12
N THR A 133 -17.06 -1.26 6.87
CA THR A 133 -16.41 -0.53 7.95
C THR A 133 -15.57 0.62 7.40
N LEU A 134 -14.79 0.41 6.35
CA LEU A 134 -14.03 1.47 5.69
C LEU A 134 -14.96 2.58 5.16
N ALA A 135 -16.07 2.21 4.54
CA ALA A 135 -17.09 3.18 4.09
C ALA A 135 -17.69 3.95 5.27
N ALA A 136 -18.05 3.26 6.37
CA ALA A 136 -18.58 3.89 7.59
C ALA A 136 -17.55 4.82 8.26
N CYS A 137 -16.26 4.53 8.14
CA CYS A 137 -15.18 5.42 8.57
C CYS A 137 -14.98 6.62 7.63
N GLY A 138 -15.79 6.73 6.58
CA GLY A 138 -15.84 7.89 5.69
C GLY A 138 -14.79 7.85 4.57
N SER A 139 -14.41 6.66 4.09
CA SER A 139 -13.63 6.59 2.85
C SER A 139 -14.49 7.00 1.67
N ASP A 140 -13.93 7.79 0.75
CA ASP A 140 -14.57 8.14 -0.51
C ASP A 140 -14.54 6.94 -1.49
N PHE A 141 -13.49 6.13 -1.39
CA PHE A 141 -13.34 4.88 -2.14
C PHE A 141 -12.37 3.92 -1.40
N VAL A 142 -12.41 2.65 -1.80
CA VAL A 142 -11.57 1.60 -1.23
C VAL A 142 -10.71 0.98 -2.34
N LEU A 143 -9.43 0.78 -2.04
CA LEU A 143 -8.44 0.12 -2.88
C LEU A 143 -8.08 -1.24 -2.30
#